data_d7579b291d26c79d0b16cbb5f71c6a0e
#
_entry.id   d7579b291d26c79d0b16cbb5f71c6a0e
#
_cell.length_a   1.000
_cell.length_b   1.000
_cell.length_c   1.000
_cell.angle_alpha   90.00
_cell.angle_beta   90.00
_cell.angle_gamma   90.00
#
_symmetry.space_group_name_H-M   'P 1'
#
loop_
_entity.id
_entity.type
_entity.pdbx_description
1 polymer ?
#
loop_
_entity_poly.entity_id
_entity_poly.type
_entity_poly.pdbx_seq_one_letter_code
_entity_poly.pdbx_strand_id
1 'polypeptide(L)'
;GGGETSFNNQYQAYEELPSDLKKAIQGKHIRHDNLRNTAGKLRPTVKEPETREEITGPAHPIVRIHPKTGKQCLYLGRRYKGNSSYIEELPNEEGDRLLDRLWEHTTQDHLKWTHCWRKHDLILWDNRCTMHQRDPIDHTQARVMHRALVKGEPIISAWKN
;
A
#
# COMPACT_ATOMS: atom_id res chain seq x y z
N GLY A 1 25.04 -0.40 8.63
CA GLY A 1 23.67 -0.90 8.75
C GLY A 1 22.70 0.08 8.10
N GLY A 2 21.46 -0.35 7.96
CA GLY A 2 20.40 0.46 7.37
C GLY A 2 19.97 -0.03 5.99
N GLY A 3 18.78 0.38 5.59
CA GLY A 3 18.17 0.00 4.33
C GLY A 3 17.60 -1.41 4.32
N GLU A 4 17.30 -1.95 5.49
CA GLU A 4 16.51 -3.16 5.67
C GLU A 4 15.20 -3.04 4.91
N THR A 5 14.61 -4.16 4.51
CA THR A 5 13.32 -4.17 3.85
C THR A 5 12.33 -4.96 4.67
N SER A 6 11.26 -4.31 5.08
CA SER A 6 10.16 -4.92 5.82
C SER A 6 9.01 -5.26 4.88
N PHE A 7 8.36 -6.38 5.15
CA PHE A 7 7.21 -6.89 4.40
C PHE A 7 6.08 -7.17 5.38
N ASN A 8 4.88 -6.66 5.08
CA ASN A 8 3.68 -6.90 5.89
C ASN A 8 2.71 -7.83 5.16
N ASN A 9 2.22 -8.84 5.87
CA ASN A 9 1.29 -9.84 5.37
C ASN A 9 -0.14 -9.28 5.29
N GLN A 10 -0.62 -8.98 4.09
CA GLN A 10 -1.94 -8.39 3.88
C GLN A 10 -3.09 -9.41 3.92
N TYR A 11 -2.82 -10.70 3.83
CA TYR A 11 -3.81 -11.73 4.12
C TYR A 11 -4.16 -11.74 5.61
N GLN A 12 -3.13 -11.88 6.44
CA GLN A 12 -3.31 -11.91 7.89
C GLN A 12 -3.88 -10.58 8.40
N ALA A 13 -3.42 -9.45 7.85
CA ALA A 13 -3.96 -8.14 8.18
C ALA A 13 -5.48 -8.07 7.91
N TYR A 14 -5.98 -8.68 6.83
CA TYR A 14 -7.43 -8.75 6.58
C TYR A 14 -8.13 -9.76 7.49
N GLU A 15 -7.56 -10.93 7.71
CA GLU A 15 -8.13 -11.97 8.58
C GLU A 15 -8.34 -11.46 10.00
N GLU A 16 -7.37 -10.75 10.56
CA GLU A 16 -7.38 -10.21 11.91
C GLU A 16 -8.03 -8.81 12.03
N LEU A 17 -8.48 -8.24 10.90
CA LEU A 17 -9.11 -6.92 10.93
C LEU A 17 -10.36 -6.94 11.83
N PRO A 18 -10.50 -5.99 12.78
CA PRO A 18 -11.68 -5.87 13.62
C PRO A 18 -12.98 -5.83 12.82
N SER A 19 -14.03 -6.42 13.35
CA SER A 19 -15.31 -6.58 12.64
C SER A 19 -15.97 -5.26 12.26
N ASP A 20 -15.81 -4.21 13.06
CA ASP A 20 -16.26 -2.85 12.76
C ASP A 20 -15.52 -2.27 11.55
N LEU A 21 -14.19 -2.47 11.46
CA LEU A 21 -13.41 -2.05 10.30
C LEU A 21 -13.76 -2.87 9.06
N LYS A 22 -13.97 -4.19 9.18
CA LYS A 22 -14.43 -5.01 8.04
C LYS A 22 -15.74 -4.49 7.47
N LYS A 23 -16.70 -4.12 8.33
CA LYS A 23 -17.97 -3.51 7.92
C LYS A 23 -17.76 -2.14 7.27
N ALA A 24 -16.91 -1.31 7.87
CA ALA A 24 -16.66 0.04 7.39
C ALA A 24 -16.02 0.09 5.98
N ILE A 25 -15.20 -0.91 5.62
CA ILE A 25 -14.53 -0.96 4.31
C ILE A 25 -15.32 -1.72 3.25
N GLN A 26 -16.44 -2.34 3.61
CA GLN A 26 -17.22 -3.14 2.66
C GLN A 26 -17.69 -2.31 1.48
N GLY A 27 -17.39 -2.77 0.25
CA GLY A 27 -17.76 -2.09 -0.99
C GLY A 27 -16.97 -0.83 -1.30
N LYS A 28 -15.95 -0.46 -0.52
CA LYS A 28 -15.23 0.80 -0.68
C LYS A 28 -13.98 0.65 -1.51
N HIS A 29 -13.61 1.77 -2.18
CA HIS A 29 -12.47 1.87 -3.08
C HIS A 29 -11.53 2.98 -2.62
N ILE A 30 -10.25 2.77 -2.86
CA ILE A 30 -9.22 3.80 -2.69
C ILE A 30 -8.84 4.34 -4.05
N ARG A 31 -8.93 5.66 -4.22
CA ARG A 31 -8.28 6.40 -5.30
C ARG A 31 -6.81 6.55 -4.97
N HIS A 32 -5.94 5.97 -5.80
CA HIS A 32 -4.50 5.99 -5.55
C HIS A 32 -3.87 7.28 -6.05
N ASP A 33 -2.96 7.85 -5.23
CA ASP A 33 -2.17 9.00 -5.64
C ASP A 33 -1.16 8.58 -6.72
N ASN A 34 -1.33 9.14 -7.91
CA ASN A 34 -0.43 8.96 -9.06
C ASN A 34 0.44 10.20 -9.33
N LEU A 35 0.26 11.26 -8.56
CA LEU A 35 0.97 12.54 -8.73
C LEU A 35 2.38 12.50 -8.14
N ARG A 36 2.59 11.63 -7.14
CA ARG A 36 3.84 11.50 -6.42
C ARG A 36 4.59 10.21 -6.76
N ASN A 37 5.90 10.27 -6.62
CA ASN A 37 6.76 9.09 -6.69
C ASN A 37 6.76 8.32 -5.36
N THR A 38 7.54 7.25 -5.30
CA THR A 38 7.62 6.39 -4.11
C THR A 38 8.24 7.06 -2.88
N ALA A 39 8.92 8.17 -3.05
CA ALA A 39 9.50 8.97 -1.97
C ALA A 39 8.59 10.12 -1.52
N GLY A 40 7.34 10.19 -2.04
CA GLY A 40 6.38 11.26 -1.71
C GLY A 40 6.64 12.59 -2.42
N LYS A 41 7.59 12.66 -3.34
CA LYS A 41 7.87 13.86 -4.12
C LYS A 41 6.96 13.91 -5.35
N LEU A 42 6.42 15.07 -5.65
CA LEU A 42 5.68 15.31 -6.89
C LEU A 42 6.52 14.90 -8.11
N ARG A 43 5.86 14.33 -9.09
CA ARG A 43 6.50 14.04 -10.37
C ARG A 43 6.84 15.33 -11.10
N PRO A 44 7.87 15.32 -11.98
CA PRO A 44 8.18 16.50 -12.81
C PRO A 44 6.92 17.01 -13.52
N THR A 45 6.77 18.33 -13.59
CA THR A 45 5.64 19.03 -14.24
C THR A 45 4.27 18.92 -13.55
N VAL A 46 4.16 18.18 -12.45
CA VAL A 46 2.91 18.06 -11.68
C VAL A 46 2.90 19.11 -10.57
N LYS A 47 1.77 19.81 -10.43
CA LYS A 47 1.53 20.74 -9.33
C LYS A 47 0.92 20.03 -8.13
N GLU A 48 1.10 20.61 -6.94
CA GLU A 48 0.40 20.13 -5.74
C GLU A 48 -1.11 20.26 -5.95
N PRO A 49 -1.88 19.17 -5.74
CA PRO A 49 -3.33 19.23 -5.94
C PRO A 49 -3.99 20.11 -4.88
N GLU A 50 -4.86 21.01 -5.31
CA GLU A 50 -5.65 21.86 -4.43
C GLU A 50 -6.79 21.07 -3.78
N THR A 51 -7.34 20.11 -4.53
CA THR A 51 -8.42 19.23 -4.07
C THR A 51 -8.06 17.75 -4.31
N ARG A 52 -8.77 16.83 -3.68
CA ARG A 52 -8.56 15.38 -3.86
C ARG A 52 -9.06 14.88 -5.19
N GLU A 53 -10.03 15.54 -5.77
CA GLU A 53 -10.62 15.21 -7.07
C GLU A 53 -9.59 15.37 -8.20
N GLU A 54 -8.55 16.16 -8.00
CA GLU A 54 -7.43 16.28 -8.93
C GLU A 54 -6.50 15.05 -8.96
N ILE A 55 -6.67 14.13 -8.01
CA ILE A 55 -5.94 12.85 -8.00
C ILE A 55 -6.62 11.89 -8.98
N THR A 56 -5.99 11.70 -10.13
CA THR A 56 -6.52 10.94 -11.27
C THR A 56 -6.00 9.49 -11.33
N GLY A 57 -5.36 9.01 -10.30
CA GLY A 57 -4.90 7.62 -10.24
C GLY A 57 -6.04 6.61 -10.24
N PRO A 58 -5.76 5.32 -10.42
CA PRO A 58 -6.81 4.31 -10.47
C PRO A 58 -7.52 4.16 -9.12
N ALA A 59 -8.82 3.88 -9.16
CA ALA A 59 -9.58 3.42 -8.01
C ALA A 59 -9.51 1.90 -7.91
N HIS A 60 -9.20 1.39 -6.73
CA HIS A 60 -9.13 -0.04 -6.48
C HIS A 60 -9.89 -0.41 -5.20
N PRO A 61 -10.51 -1.60 -5.14
CA PRO A 61 -11.18 -2.06 -3.92
C PRO A 61 -10.17 -2.16 -2.77
N ILE A 62 -10.60 -1.75 -1.57
CA ILE A 62 -9.78 -1.86 -0.34
C ILE A 62 -9.45 -3.33 -0.03
N VAL A 63 -10.35 -4.23 -0.37
CA VAL A 63 -10.13 -5.68 -0.25
C VAL A 63 -10.17 -6.30 -1.64
N ARG A 64 -9.13 -7.03 -1.97
CA ARG A 64 -9.06 -7.77 -3.23
C ARG A 64 -8.92 -9.28 -3.00
N ILE A 65 -9.28 -10.05 -4.02
CA ILE A 65 -9.06 -11.49 -4.06
C ILE A 65 -7.75 -11.76 -4.79
N HIS A 66 -6.87 -12.54 -4.19
CA HIS A 66 -5.64 -12.96 -4.83
C HIS A 66 -5.95 -14.02 -5.92
N PRO A 67 -5.56 -13.81 -7.19
CA PRO A 67 -6.03 -14.61 -8.32
C PRO A 67 -5.59 -16.09 -8.29
N LYS A 68 -4.52 -16.41 -7.57
CA LYS A 68 -4.02 -17.79 -7.48
C LYS A 68 -4.47 -18.54 -6.24
N THR A 69 -4.66 -17.83 -5.11
CA THR A 69 -5.03 -18.47 -3.84
C THR A 69 -6.50 -18.35 -3.51
N GLY A 70 -7.23 -17.45 -4.16
CA GLY A 70 -8.62 -17.13 -3.83
C GLY A 70 -8.80 -16.40 -2.48
N LYS A 71 -7.73 -16.14 -1.75
CA LYS A 71 -7.79 -15.48 -0.45
C LYS A 71 -8.00 -13.98 -0.59
N GLN A 72 -8.73 -13.40 0.36
CA GLN A 72 -8.89 -11.96 0.48
C GLN A 72 -7.67 -11.34 1.17
N CYS A 73 -7.28 -10.15 0.73
CA CYS A 73 -6.22 -9.37 1.35
C CYS A 73 -6.51 -7.87 1.26
N LEU A 74 -5.98 -7.11 2.21
CA LEU A 74 -6.05 -5.65 2.16
C LEU A 74 -5.19 -5.10 1.01
N TYR A 75 -5.67 -4.03 0.40
CA TYR A 75 -4.94 -3.30 -0.62
C TYR A 75 -5.03 -1.80 -0.37
N LEU A 76 -4.11 -1.28 0.42
CA LEU A 76 -4.06 0.12 0.80
C LEU A 76 -3.15 0.91 -0.14
N GLY A 77 -3.59 2.10 -0.51
CA GLY A 77 -2.79 3.07 -1.25
C GLY A 77 -1.82 3.79 -0.33
N ARG A 78 -0.74 4.33 -0.92
CA ARG A 78 0.17 5.20 -0.19
C ARG A 78 -0.55 6.47 0.22
N ARG A 79 -0.31 6.89 1.47
CA ARG A 79 -0.76 8.18 1.98
C ARG A 79 0.42 9.12 2.15
N TYR A 80 0.21 10.34 1.71
CA TYR A 80 1.14 11.43 1.91
C TYR A 80 0.43 12.57 2.62
N LYS A 81 1.18 13.53 3.14
CA LYS A 81 0.64 14.72 3.76
C LYS A 81 -0.11 15.57 2.72
N GLY A 82 -1.24 16.15 3.10
CA GLY A 82 -2.10 16.92 2.20
C GLY A 82 -3.03 16.06 1.34
N ASN A 83 -3.44 16.57 0.19
CA ASN A 83 -4.29 15.84 -0.74
C ASN A 83 -3.52 14.67 -1.35
N SER A 84 -3.99 13.46 -1.08
CA SER A 84 -3.35 12.21 -1.46
C SER A 84 -4.41 11.12 -1.69
N SER A 85 -4.01 9.85 -1.69
CA SER A 85 -4.97 8.73 -1.82
C SER A 85 -6.11 8.85 -0.80
N TYR A 86 -7.33 8.59 -1.25
CA TYR A 86 -8.55 8.75 -0.44
C TYR A 86 -9.58 7.67 -0.74
N ILE A 87 -10.56 7.51 0.14
CA ILE A 87 -11.70 6.59 -0.07
C ILE A 87 -12.79 7.34 -0.84
N GLU A 88 -13.19 6.82 -2.00
CA GLU A 88 -14.13 7.50 -2.90
C GLU A 88 -15.53 7.69 -2.31
N GLU A 89 -16.00 6.72 -1.55
CA GLU A 89 -17.37 6.68 -1.06
C GLU A 89 -17.59 7.37 0.29
N LEU A 90 -16.57 8.08 0.80
CA LEU A 90 -16.63 8.74 2.10
C LEU A 90 -16.24 10.22 2.03
N PRO A 91 -16.84 11.06 2.88
CA PRO A 91 -16.33 12.41 3.12
C PRO A 91 -14.85 12.36 3.54
N ASN A 92 -14.08 13.35 3.16
CA ASN A 92 -12.63 13.38 3.34
C ASN A 92 -12.18 13.07 4.77
N GLU A 93 -12.78 13.72 5.77
CA GLU A 93 -12.40 13.51 7.17
C GLU A 93 -12.73 12.10 7.67
N GLU A 94 -13.85 11.54 7.25
CA GLU A 94 -14.25 10.19 7.63
C GLU A 94 -13.35 9.15 6.95
N GLY A 95 -13.10 9.34 5.65
CA GLY A 95 -12.18 8.50 4.88
C GLY A 95 -10.77 8.50 5.45
N ASP A 96 -10.27 9.67 5.88
CA ASP A 96 -8.95 9.79 6.50
C ASP A 96 -8.87 9.05 7.83
N ARG A 97 -9.85 9.23 8.70
CA ARG A 97 -9.89 8.48 9.98
C ARG A 97 -9.94 6.98 9.76
N LEU A 98 -10.70 6.52 8.77
CA LEU A 98 -10.77 5.10 8.42
C LEU A 98 -9.43 4.59 7.88
N LEU A 99 -8.81 5.33 6.96
CA LEU A 99 -7.48 4.98 6.43
C LEU A 99 -6.40 4.96 7.51
N ASP A 100 -6.42 5.89 8.46
CA ASP A 100 -5.46 5.91 9.57
C ASP A 100 -5.58 4.64 10.42
N ARG A 101 -6.80 4.24 10.78
CA ARG A 101 -7.05 2.99 11.52
C ARG A 101 -6.61 1.75 10.74
N LEU A 102 -6.85 1.71 9.44
CA LEU A 102 -6.41 0.60 8.58
C LEU A 102 -4.87 0.53 8.49
N TRP A 103 -4.21 1.68 8.36
CA TRP A 103 -2.76 1.74 8.33
C TRP A 103 -2.14 1.34 9.68
N GLU A 104 -2.67 1.82 10.80
CA GLU A 104 -2.26 1.41 12.14
C GLU A 104 -2.37 -0.10 12.32
N HIS A 105 -3.51 -0.68 11.91
CA HIS A 105 -3.73 -2.12 11.99
C HIS A 105 -2.75 -2.91 11.12
N THR A 106 -2.58 -2.54 9.85
CA THR A 106 -1.78 -3.34 8.90
C THR A 106 -0.27 -3.23 9.12
N THR A 107 0.20 -2.24 9.89
CA THR A 107 1.63 -2.03 10.15
C THR A 107 2.10 -2.57 11.51
N GLN A 108 1.25 -3.31 12.24
CA GLN A 108 1.62 -3.93 13.51
C GLN A 108 2.80 -4.90 13.35
N ASP A 109 3.63 -4.99 14.37
CA ASP A 109 4.90 -5.74 14.30
C ASP A 109 4.71 -7.24 14.05
N HIS A 110 3.66 -7.86 14.58
CA HIS A 110 3.38 -9.28 14.36
C HIS A 110 2.98 -9.64 12.92
N LEU A 111 2.59 -8.65 12.12
CA LEU A 111 2.28 -8.78 10.69
C LEU A 111 3.52 -8.55 9.79
N LYS A 112 4.65 -8.19 10.40
CA LYS A 112 5.84 -7.71 9.71
C LYS A 112 6.99 -8.70 9.79
N TRP A 113 7.64 -8.93 8.68
CA TRP A 113 8.94 -9.57 8.59
C TRP A 113 9.96 -8.60 8.00
N THR A 114 11.14 -8.50 8.60
CA THR A 114 12.19 -7.59 8.16
C THR A 114 13.42 -8.36 7.71
N HIS A 115 13.89 -8.06 6.49
CA HIS A 115 15.09 -8.62 5.91
C HIS A 115 16.28 -7.66 6.04
N CYS A 116 17.34 -8.14 6.66
CA CYS A 116 18.65 -7.47 6.71
C CYS A 116 19.49 -7.95 5.54
N TRP A 117 19.72 -7.07 4.55
CA TRP A 117 20.41 -7.40 3.32
C TRP A 117 21.88 -7.77 3.51
N ARG A 118 22.29 -8.84 2.86
CA ARG A 118 23.68 -9.25 2.68
C ARG A 118 24.04 -9.25 1.20
N LYS A 119 25.33 -9.18 0.89
CA LYS A 119 25.81 -9.30 -0.49
C LYS A 119 25.37 -10.66 -1.06
N HIS A 120 24.84 -10.64 -2.28
CA HIS A 120 24.30 -11.78 -3.02
C HIS A 120 22.92 -12.28 -2.56
N ASP A 121 22.25 -11.61 -1.64
CA ASP A 121 20.86 -11.96 -1.32
C ASP A 121 19.95 -11.71 -2.52
N LEU A 122 19.02 -12.63 -2.72
CA LEU A 122 17.90 -12.53 -3.65
C LEU A 122 16.59 -12.69 -2.87
N ILE A 123 15.67 -11.74 -3.02
CA ILE A 123 14.33 -11.83 -2.44
C ILE A 123 13.30 -11.78 -3.55
N LEU A 124 12.36 -12.70 -3.49
CA LEU A 124 11.15 -12.73 -4.30
C LEU A 124 9.94 -12.58 -3.39
N TRP A 125 9.04 -11.68 -3.71
CA TRP A 125 7.77 -11.51 -2.99
C TRP A 125 6.62 -11.24 -3.92
N ASP A 126 5.41 -11.56 -3.47
CA ASP A 126 4.19 -11.28 -4.19
C ASP A 126 3.59 -9.93 -3.76
N ASN A 127 3.70 -8.93 -4.62
CA ASN A 127 3.16 -7.59 -4.38
C ASN A 127 1.63 -7.56 -4.28
N ARG A 128 0.95 -8.65 -4.65
CA ARG A 128 -0.51 -8.72 -4.63
C ARG A 128 -1.06 -8.91 -3.22
N CYS A 129 -0.26 -9.42 -2.30
CA CYS A 129 -0.67 -9.72 -0.93
C CYS A 129 0.33 -9.27 0.13
N THR A 130 1.34 -8.49 -0.24
CA THR A 130 2.30 -7.91 0.69
C THR A 130 2.43 -6.40 0.48
N MET A 131 2.58 -5.67 1.57
CA MET A 131 3.14 -4.32 1.56
C MET A 131 4.62 -4.39 1.93
N HIS A 132 5.42 -3.48 1.40
CA HIS A 132 6.83 -3.42 1.76
C HIS A 132 7.30 -1.98 1.95
N GLN A 133 8.25 -1.83 2.85
CA GLN A 133 8.92 -0.58 3.16
C GLN A 133 10.43 -0.82 3.26
N ARG A 134 11.21 0.12 2.79
CA ARG A 134 12.65 0.17 2.99
C ARG A 134 12.98 1.21 4.04
N ASP A 135 13.84 0.86 4.99
CA ASP A 135 14.35 1.78 5.97
C ASP A 135 15.34 2.80 5.35
N PRO A 136 15.57 3.93 6.00
CA PRO A 136 16.58 4.90 5.56
C PRO A 136 17.93 4.25 5.30
N ILE A 137 18.66 4.78 4.33
CA ILE A 137 20.01 4.32 4.00
C ILE A 137 21.04 5.39 4.32
N ASP A 138 22.23 4.93 4.66
CA ASP A 138 23.40 5.79 4.72
C ASP A 138 23.87 6.09 3.29
N HIS A 139 23.68 7.31 2.84
CA HIS A 139 24.05 7.76 1.49
C HIS A 139 25.56 7.92 1.29
N THR A 140 26.37 7.78 2.35
CA THR A 140 27.83 7.81 2.24
C THR A 140 28.41 6.48 1.77
N GLN A 141 27.59 5.40 1.83
CA GLN A 141 28.00 4.06 1.42
C GLN A 141 27.38 3.67 0.08
N ALA A 142 28.18 2.99 -0.75
CA ALA A 142 27.67 2.46 -2.01
C ALA A 142 26.69 1.32 -1.76
N ARG A 143 25.49 1.43 -2.33
CA ARG A 143 24.45 0.38 -2.31
C ARG A 143 23.89 0.21 -3.72
N VAL A 144 24.17 -0.94 -4.32
CA VAL A 144 23.64 -1.29 -5.63
C VAL A 144 22.61 -2.40 -5.48
N MET A 145 21.38 -2.14 -5.96
CA MET A 145 20.26 -3.09 -5.93
C MET A 145 19.67 -3.21 -7.32
N HIS A 146 19.46 -4.43 -7.75
CA HIS A 146 18.73 -4.71 -9.00
C HIS A 146 17.29 -5.13 -8.65
N ARG A 147 16.32 -4.65 -9.45
CA ARG A 147 14.92 -5.00 -9.29
C ARG A 147 14.30 -5.35 -10.63
N ALA A 148 13.63 -6.47 -10.67
CA ALA A 148 12.77 -6.86 -11.77
C ALA A 148 11.31 -6.97 -11.28
N LEU A 149 10.36 -6.78 -12.18
CA LEU A 149 8.94 -6.92 -11.92
C LEU A 149 8.33 -7.89 -12.94
N VAL A 150 7.54 -8.81 -12.44
CA VAL A 150 6.69 -9.65 -13.29
C VAL A 150 5.34 -8.96 -13.45
N LYS A 151 4.83 -8.87 -14.69
CA LYS A 151 3.52 -8.29 -14.97
C LYS A 151 2.45 -9.18 -14.33
N GLY A 152 1.58 -8.57 -13.52
CA GLY A 152 0.46 -9.24 -12.87
C GLY A 152 -0.83 -9.18 -13.70
N GLU A 153 -1.86 -9.84 -13.18
CA GLU A 153 -3.22 -9.80 -13.68
C GLU A 153 -3.98 -8.56 -13.16
N PRO A 154 -5.12 -8.21 -13.76
CA PRO A 154 -6.02 -7.19 -13.22
C PRO A 154 -6.46 -7.52 -11.78
N ILE A 155 -6.77 -6.47 -11.02
CA ILE A 155 -7.24 -6.61 -9.64
C ILE A 155 -8.65 -7.21 -9.64
N ILE A 156 -8.85 -8.24 -8.81
CA ILE A 156 -10.15 -8.85 -8.57
C ILE A 156 -10.71 -8.27 -7.27
N SER A 157 -11.86 -7.59 -7.37
CA SER A 157 -12.58 -7.06 -6.21
C SER A 157 -13.12 -8.21 -5.34
N ALA A 158 -13.04 -8.05 -4.00
CA ALA A 158 -13.76 -8.92 -3.07
C ALA A 158 -15.26 -8.62 -3.04
N TRP A 159 -15.68 -7.52 -3.64
CA TRP A 159 -17.07 -7.11 -3.76
C TRP A 159 -17.61 -7.46 -5.15
N LYS A 160 -18.82 -8.00 -5.22
CA LYS A 160 -19.57 -8.07 -6.47
C LYS A 160 -20.12 -6.66 -6.75
N ASN A 161 -19.88 -6.15 -7.94
CA ASN A 161 -20.57 -4.96 -8.44
C ASN A 161 -22.06 -5.27 -8.61
#